data_5d933e25ed2d017aa0b4488cef4c4878
#
_entry.id   5d933e25ed2d017aa0b4488cef4c4878
#
_cell.length_a   1.000
_cell.length_b   1.000
_cell.length_c   1.000
_cell.angle_alpha   90.00
_cell.angle_beta   90.00
_cell.angle_gamma   90.00
#
_symmetry.space_group_name_H-M   'P 1'
#
loop_
_entity.id
_entity.type
_entity.pdbx_description
1 polymer ?
#
loop_
_entity_poly.entity_id
_entity_poly.type
_entity_poly.pdbx_seq_one_letter_code
_entity_poly.pdbx_strand_id
1 'polypeptide(L)'
;MNLPSRRLLCLLALLPSLALAQSLKNKLPPPAPEPVAEDKTPRDPNKFAALSLLGDSVQLLSLTPARGDSVQTGEWTATPAGGLDNAVLQSLDAAVKASGPGREIKLYTSSTRSLFGDPALLFVDGRLSLPGKLGAAVRQSGAAMLLLVTRSRQEPALASALPGRILSALEGPGFVLDQRPNAQIGFDGQPGRSVLAPFVSIRVALVDLSDLKLRREQSLAVAARLPVAADAANPWAATTPEQRVQALEALIEAELPKAVAGLVAR
;
A
#
# COMPACT_ATOMS: atom_id res chain seq x y z
N MET A 1 -9.47 61.21 -50.15
CA MET A 1 -9.96 62.52 -49.74
C MET A 1 -10.18 62.51 -48.23
N ASN A 2 -9.48 63.43 -47.57
CA ASN A 2 -9.67 63.96 -46.22
C ASN A 2 -9.38 63.13 -45.00
N LEU A 3 -8.16 63.23 -44.50
CA LEU A 3 -7.83 63.42 -43.07
C LEU A 3 -8.42 64.78 -42.61
N PRO A 4 -8.75 64.99 -41.32
CA PRO A 4 -7.72 65.45 -40.39
C PRO A 4 -7.92 64.98 -38.94
N SER A 5 -6.87 64.86 -38.30
CA SER A 5 -6.11 65.66 -37.31
C SER A 5 -6.53 65.56 -35.84
N ARG A 6 -5.47 65.16 -35.07
CA ARG A 6 -5.05 65.70 -33.76
C ARG A 6 -6.02 65.68 -32.59
N ARG A 7 -5.61 64.95 -31.53
CA ARG A 7 -5.17 65.60 -30.29
C ARG A 7 -4.46 64.60 -29.36
N LEU A 8 -3.21 64.91 -29.15
CA LEU A 8 -2.32 64.46 -28.10
C LEU A 8 -2.90 64.90 -26.75
N LEU A 9 -3.10 63.95 -25.83
CA LEU A 9 -3.29 64.28 -24.42
C LEU A 9 -2.50 63.28 -23.60
N CYS A 10 -1.30 63.78 -23.13
CA CYS A 10 -0.52 63.20 -22.11
C CYS A 10 -1.32 63.21 -20.80
N LEU A 11 -1.64 62.03 -20.28
CA LEU A 11 -2.07 61.87 -18.89
C LEU A 11 -1.04 61.01 -18.22
N LEU A 12 -0.12 61.70 -17.49
CA LEU A 12 0.72 61.09 -16.44
C LEU A 12 -0.23 60.55 -15.36
N ALA A 13 -0.43 59.26 -15.28
CA ALA A 13 -1.05 58.63 -14.14
C ALA A 13 0.05 58.09 -13.26
N LEU A 14 0.26 58.74 -12.13
CA LEU A 14 1.02 58.30 -10.98
C LEU A 14 0.52 56.88 -10.56
N LEU A 15 1.39 55.90 -10.72
CA LEU A 15 1.20 54.57 -10.13
C LEU A 15 1.66 54.62 -8.67
N PRO A 16 0.81 54.35 -7.71
CA PRO A 16 1.24 54.15 -6.36
C PRO A 16 2.00 52.83 -6.29
N SER A 17 3.24 52.88 -5.84
CA SER A 17 4.09 51.75 -5.48
C SER A 17 3.41 50.97 -4.37
N LEU A 18 2.64 49.95 -4.71
CA LEU A 18 2.20 48.92 -3.76
C LEU A 18 3.43 48.09 -3.39
N ALA A 19 4.06 48.49 -2.26
CA ALA A 19 5.00 47.66 -1.57
C ALA A 19 4.35 46.33 -1.24
N LEU A 20 4.70 45.30 -2.00
CA LEU A 20 4.44 43.90 -1.67
C LEU A 20 5.30 43.61 -0.42
N ALA A 21 4.73 43.85 0.75
CA ALA A 21 5.16 43.22 1.97
C ALA A 21 4.91 41.74 1.84
N GLN A 22 5.87 41.00 1.27
CA GLN A 22 5.94 39.56 1.39
C GLN A 22 6.13 39.26 2.87
N SER A 23 5.02 38.94 3.54
CA SER A 23 5.02 38.34 4.85
C SER A 23 5.82 37.04 4.74
N LEU A 24 7.09 37.09 5.08
CA LEU A 24 7.89 35.94 5.44
C LEU A 24 7.18 35.32 6.66
N LYS A 25 6.21 34.45 6.41
CA LYS A 25 5.77 33.48 7.41
C LYS A 25 7.01 32.70 7.79
N ASN A 26 7.65 33.11 8.86
CA ASN A 26 8.62 32.29 9.58
C ASN A 26 7.95 30.93 9.80
N LYS A 27 8.25 29.98 8.91
CA LYS A 27 7.93 28.59 9.13
C LYS A 27 8.78 28.19 10.32
N LEU A 28 8.24 28.31 11.52
CA LEU A 28 8.85 27.70 12.69
C LEU A 28 9.23 26.27 12.29
N PRO A 29 10.47 25.86 12.53
CA PRO A 29 10.85 24.47 12.35
C PRO A 29 9.84 23.63 13.10
N PRO A 30 9.41 22.44 12.56
CA PRO A 30 8.52 21.57 13.26
C PRO A 30 9.08 21.35 14.68
N PRO A 31 8.22 21.36 15.70
CA PRO A 31 8.68 21.13 17.05
C PRO A 31 9.52 19.85 17.07
N ALA A 32 10.69 19.92 17.69
CA ALA A 32 11.56 18.77 17.85
C ALA A 32 10.70 17.62 18.42
N PRO A 33 10.83 16.39 17.90
CA PRO A 33 10.08 15.26 18.43
C PRO A 33 10.34 15.21 19.94
N GLU A 34 9.24 15.27 20.71
CA GLU A 34 9.35 15.14 22.16
C GLU A 34 10.13 13.86 22.47
N PRO A 35 11.11 13.91 23.36
CA PRO A 35 11.85 12.72 23.76
C PRO A 35 10.82 11.68 24.19
N VAL A 36 10.77 10.57 23.46
CA VAL A 36 9.89 9.45 23.77
C VAL A 36 10.28 8.99 25.16
N ALA A 37 9.45 9.32 26.16
CA ALA A 37 9.67 8.88 27.52
C ALA A 37 9.83 7.35 27.46
N GLU A 38 10.89 6.83 28.07
CA GLU A 38 11.13 5.40 28.15
C GLU A 38 9.89 4.73 28.73
N ASP A 39 9.21 3.98 27.90
CA ASP A 39 8.01 3.26 28.31
C ASP A 39 8.44 2.07 29.19
N LYS A 40 8.32 2.25 30.49
CA LYS A 40 8.65 1.23 31.50
C LYS A 40 7.56 0.16 31.68
N THR A 41 6.57 0.11 30.77
CA THR A 41 5.52 -0.91 30.81
C THR A 41 6.14 -2.30 30.69
N PRO A 42 5.90 -3.22 31.64
CA PRO A 42 6.37 -4.59 31.52
C PRO A 42 5.83 -5.22 30.23
N ARG A 43 6.73 -5.79 29.42
CA ARG A 43 6.38 -6.38 28.13
C ARG A 43 6.48 -7.89 28.20
N ASP A 44 5.44 -8.56 27.74
CA ASP A 44 5.38 -10.01 27.67
C ASP A 44 5.95 -10.46 26.30
N PRO A 45 7.03 -11.26 26.26
CA PRO A 45 7.63 -11.74 25.02
C PRO A 45 6.71 -12.66 24.21
N ASN A 46 5.65 -13.20 24.82
CA ASN A 46 4.65 -14.01 24.14
C ASN A 46 3.48 -13.18 23.62
N LYS A 47 3.41 -11.90 23.94
CA LYS A 47 2.36 -10.99 23.45
C LYS A 47 2.85 -10.16 22.26
N PHE A 48 2.05 -10.18 21.25
CA PHE A 48 2.24 -9.42 20.02
C PHE A 48 1.13 -8.37 19.85
N ALA A 49 1.44 -7.31 19.16
CA ALA A 49 0.46 -6.42 18.57
C ALA A 49 0.49 -6.60 17.04
N ALA A 50 -0.60 -6.38 16.36
CA ALA A 50 -0.65 -6.35 14.91
C ALA A 50 -1.38 -5.12 14.42
N LEU A 51 -0.85 -4.50 13.36
CA LEU A 51 -1.45 -3.37 12.67
C LEU A 51 -1.33 -3.58 11.17
N SER A 52 -2.44 -3.53 10.45
CA SER A 52 -2.47 -3.56 9.00
C SER A 52 -2.79 -2.17 8.46
N LEU A 53 -2.04 -1.74 7.46
CA LEU A 53 -2.14 -0.45 6.78
C LEU A 53 -2.20 -0.65 5.25
N LEU A 54 -2.97 -1.62 4.77
CA LEU A 54 -3.23 -1.82 3.33
C LEU A 54 -4.30 -0.86 2.82
N GLY A 55 -5.26 -0.50 3.69
CA GLY A 55 -6.34 0.42 3.37
C GLY A 55 -7.45 -0.21 2.52
N ASP A 56 -8.26 0.66 1.92
CA ASP A 56 -9.52 0.35 1.27
C ASP A 56 -9.46 0.43 -0.27
N SER A 57 -8.27 0.31 -0.85
CA SER A 57 -8.10 0.39 -2.30
C SER A 57 -7.10 -0.65 -2.81
N VAL A 58 -7.38 -1.16 -4.00
CA VAL A 58 -6.54 -2.13 -4.72
C VAL A 58 -6.04 -1.52 -6.03
N GLN A 59 -4.85 -1.93 -6.44
CA GLN A 59 -4.30 -1.51 -7.73
C GLN A 59 -4.87 -2.37 -8.85
N LEU A 60 -5.37 -1.75 -9.92
CA LEU A 60 -5.66 -2.44 -11.18
C LEU A 60 -4.62 -2.03 -12.22
N LEU A 61 -3.87 -3.00 -12.69
CA LEU A 61 -2.87 -2.86 -13.73
C LEU A 61 -3.41 -3.48 -15.00
N SER A 62 -3.61 -2.66 -16.03
CA SER A 62 -4.08 -3.12 -17.33
C SER A 62 -2.94 -3.12 -18.34
N LEU A 63 -2.71 -4.26 -18.99
CA LEU A 63 -1.75 -4.45 -20.08
C LEU A 63 -2.54 -4.60 -21.37
N THR A 64 -2.47 -3.59 -22.22
CA THR A 64 -3.18 -3.57 -23.50
C THR A 64 -2.19 -3.66 -24.68
N PRO A 65 -2.60 -4.26 -25.81
CA PRO A 65 -1.74 -4.29 -26.99
C PRO A 65 -1.55 -2.88 -27.54
N ALA A 66 -0.33 -2.52 -27.92
CA ALA A 66 -0.01 -1.31 -28.65
C ALA A 66 0.80 -1.65 -29.90
N ARG A 67 0.89 -0.72 -30.85
CA ARG A 67 1.65 -0.89 -32.08
C ARG A 67 3.14 -1.00 -31.74
N GLY A 68 3.67 -2.24 -31.77
CA GLY A 68 5.08 -2.53 -31.49
C GLY A 68 5.44 -2.80 -30.04
N ASP A 69 4.55 -2.52 -29.10
CA ASP A 69 4.77 -2.74 -27.66
C ASP A 69 3.46 -2.90 -26.89
N SER A 70 3.51 -3.00 -25.56
CA SER A 70 2.34 -3.01 -24.70
C SER A 70 2.26 -1.70 -23.92
N VAL A 71 1.06 -1.13 -23.83
CA VAL A 71 0.79 0.01 -22.92
C VAL A 71 0.33 -0.54 -21.60
N GLN A 72 0.96 -0.05 -20.54
CA GLN A 72 0.59 -0.33 -19.19
C GLN A 72 -0.08 0.89 -18.55
N THR A 73 -1.27 0.69 -18.02
CA THR A 73 -1.99 1.70 -17.22
C THR A 73 -2.26 1.14 -15.84
N GLY A 74 -2.17 2.01 -14.82
CA GLY A 74 -2.46 1.64 -13.44
C GLY A 74 -3.46 2.60 -12.83
N GLU A 75 -4.45 2.07 -12.14
CA GLU A 75 -5.44 2.83 -11.40
C GLU A 75 -5.70 2.21 -10.03
N TRP A 76 -6.18 3.01 -9.10
CA TRP A 76 -6.60 2.55 -7.78
C TRP A 76 -8.12 2.48 -7.71
N THR A 77 -8.63 1.32 -7.36
CA THR A 77 -10.05 1.06 -7.21
C THR A 77 -10.39 0.78 -5.75
N ALA A 78 -11.45 1.41 -5.25
CA ALA A 78 -11.93 1.15 -3.90
C ALA A 78 -12.42 -0.30 -3.74
N THR A 79 -12.12 -0.89 -2.58
CA THR A 79 -12.69 -2.16 -2.16
C THR A 79 -13.96 -1.92 -1.33
N PRO A 80 -14.86 -2.91 -1.22
CA PRO A 80 -15.96 -2.87 -0.26
C PRO A 80 -15.46 -2.59 1.16
N ALA A 81 -16.34 -2.03 1.98
CA ALA A 81 -16.04 -1.60 3.35
C ALA A 81 -15.42 -2.72 4.20
N GLY A 82 -14.38 -2.38 4.94
CA GLY A 82 -13.62 -3.30 5.79
C GLY A 82 -12.31 -3.75 5.18
N GLY A 83 -12.16 -3.62 3.87
CA GLY A 83 -10.91 -3.83 3.14
C GLY A 83 -10.22 -5.16 3.46
N LEU A 84 -9.04 -5.31 2.92
CA LEU A 84 -8.19 -6.49 3.11
C LEU A 84 -7.47 -6.49 4.48
N ASP A 85 -7.54 -5.37 5.22
CA ASP A 85 -6.89 -5.27 6.55
C ASP A 85 -7.45 -6.32 7.53
N ASN A 86 -8.75 -6.65 7.46
CA ASN A 86 -9.33 -7.69 8.31
C ASN A 86 -8.78 -9.08 7.98
N ALA A 87 -8.67 -9.43 6.71
CA ALA A 87 -8.10 -10.71 6.28
C ALA A 87 -6.64 -10.85 6.71
N VAL A 88 -5.86 -9.76 6.57
CA VAL A 88 -4.48 -9.69 7.05
C VAL A 88 -4.41 -9.91 8.56
N LEU A 89 -5.21 -9.20 9.35
CA LEU A 89 -5.20 -9.31 10.81
C LEU A 89 -5.61 -10.69 11.29
N GLN A 90 -6.61 -11.32 10.66
CA GLN A 90 -7.00 -12.70 10.96
C GLN A 90 -5.89 -13.70 10.62
N SER A 91 -5.23 -13.54 9.47
CA SER A 91 -4.09 -14.38 9.07
C SER A 91 -2.90 -14.22 10.03
N LEU A 92 -2.63 -13.00 10.52
CA LEU A 92 -1.61 -12.74 11.53
C LEU A 92 -1.96 -13.40 12.87
N ASP A 93 -3.22 -13.32 13.29
CA ASP A 93 -3.70 -13.96 14.52
C ASP A 93 -3.48 -15.48 14.48
N ALA A 94 -3.91 -16.11 13.41
CA ALA A 94 -3.72 -17.55 13.20
C ALA A 94 -2.24 -17.94 13.17
N ALA A 95 -1.40 -17.18 12.44
CA ALA A 95 0.02 -17.46 12.31
C ALA A 95 0.78 -17.32 13.64
N VAL A 96 0.49 -16.26 14.42
CA VAL A 96 1.14 -16.05 15.72
C VAL A 96 0.73 -17.14 16.71
N LYS A 97 -0.53 -17.51 16.80
CA LYS A 97 -1.01 -18.60 17.67
C LYS A 97 -0.41 -19.95 17.29
N ALA A 98 -0.28 -20.22 15.99
CA ALA A 98 0.34 -21.45 15.50
C ALA A 98 1.87 -21.51 15.74
N SER A 99 2.53 -20.37 15.95
CA SER A 99 3.98 -20.30 16.09
C SER A 99 4.52 -20.73 17.45
N GLY A 100 3.65 -20.94 18.44
CA GLY A 100 4.05 -21.45 19.77
C GLY A 100 2.94 -21.36 20.82
N PRO A 101 3.01 -22.20 21.86
CA PRO A 101 2.02 -22.21 22.93
C PRO A 101 2.07 -20.91 23.75
N GLY A 102 0.91 -20.44 24.17
CA GLY A 102 0.76 -19.25 25.02
C GLY A 102 1.02 -17.92 24.30
N ARG A 103 1.15 -17.92 22.95
CA ARG A 103 1.27 -16.69 22.20
C ARG A 103 -0.09 -16.03 22.00
N GLU A 104 -0.13 -14.74 22.27
CA GLU A 104 -1.31 -13.89 22.14
C GLU A 104 -1.01 -12.73 21.19
N ILE A 105 -2.04 -12.27 20.50
CA ILE A 105 -1.91 -11.12 19.61
C ILE A 105 -3.08 -10.16 19.82
N LYS A 106 -2.81 -8.87 19.88
CA LYS A 106 -3.80 -7.80 19.92
C LYS A 106 -3.86 -7.08 18.59
N LEU A 107 -5.02 -7.07 17.98
CA LEU A 107 -5.23 -6.54 16.64
C LEU A 107 -5.63 -5.06 16.68
N TYR A 108 -5.05 -4.26 15.80
CA TYR A 108 -5.31 -2.83 15.66
C TYR A 108 -5.64 -2.48 14.22
N THR A 109 -6.58 -1.57 14.05
CA THR A 109 -6.93 -0.94 12.77
C THR A 109 -6.74 0.56 12.86
N SER A 110 -6.62 1.22 11.73
CA SER A 110 -6.57 2.69 11.66
C SER A 110 -7.50 3.19 10.56
N SER A 111 -8.17 4.30 10.81
CA SER A 111 -8.89 5.08 9.80
C SER A 111 -8.11 6.32 9.34
N THR A 112 -6.90 6.52 9.85
CA THR A 112 -6.08 7.69 9.55
C THR A 112 -5.44 7.56 8.18
N ARG A 113 -5.99 8.24 7.18
CA ARG A 113 -5.58 8.13 5.76
C ARG A 113 -4.08 8.36 5.52
N SER A 114 -3.45 9.26 6.27
CA SER A 114 -2.01 9.54 6.11
C SER A 114 -1.10 8.35 6.41
N LEU A 115 -1.59 7.34 7.11
CA LEU A 115 -0.83 6.12 7.41
C LEU A 115 -0.79 5.12 6.25
N PHE A 116 -1.69 5.24 5.28
CA PHE A 116 -1.79 4.34 4.13
C PHE A 116 -0.95 4.80 2.93
N GLY A 117 -0.19 5.87 3.09
CA GLY A 117 0.71 6.39 2.07
C GLY A 117 2.05 5.66 2.02
N ASP A 118 3.13 6.43 1.92
CA ASP A 118 4.49 5.88 1.88
C ASP A 118 4.89 5.25 3.23
N PRO A 119 5.14 3.93 3.27
CA PRO A 119 5.57 3.24 4.50
C PRO A 119 6.90 3.76 5.08
N ALA A 120 7.75 4.38 4.27
CA ALA A 120 9.01 4.96 4.75
C ALA A 120 8.76 6.10 5.74
N LEU A 121 7.65 6.84 5.59
CA LEU A 121 7.28 7.93 6.48
C LEU A 121 6.83 7.47 7.87
N LEU A 122 6.56 6.17 8.04
CA LEU A 122 6.24 5.60 9.34
C LEU A 122 7.47 5.46 10.24
N PHE A 123 8.67 5.57 9.70
CA PHE A 123 9.91 5.45 10.46
C PHE A 123 10.67 6.76 10.44
N VAL A 124 10.88 7.33 11.63
CA VAL A 124 11.70 8.53 11.86
C VAL A 124 12.95 8.10 12.62
N ASP A 125 14.13 8.40 12.09
CA ASP A 125 15.42 7.96 12.66
C ASP A 125 15.48 6.45 12.95
N GLY A 126 14.88 5.65 12.07
CA GLY A 126 14.82 4.19 12.19
C GLY A 126 13.88 3.68 13.28
N ARG A 127 13.05 4.54 13.87
CA ARG A 127 12.05 4.19 14.88
C ARG A 127 10.64 4.39 14.33
N LEU A 128 9.75 3.46 14.64
CA LEU A 128 8.35 3.56 14.27
C LEU A 128 7.69 4.75 14.96
N SER A 129 7.05 5.60 14.17
CA SER A 129 6.28 6.77 14.62
C SER A 129 4.81 6.60 14.23
N LEU A 130 3.99 6.18 15.19
CA LEU A 130 2.54 6.09 15.02
C LEU A 130 1.87 7.31 15.67
N PRO A 131 0.82 7.88 15.03
CA PRO A 131 0.17 9.08 15.55
C PRO A 131 -0.59 8.83 16.85
N GLY A 132 -0.49 9.77 17.77
CA GLY A 132 -1.31 10.04 18.93
C GLY A 132 -1.91 8.81 19.62
N LYS A 133 -3.22 8.67 19.51
CA LYS A 133 -4.00 7.62 20.20
C LYS A 133 -3.62 6.20 19.76
N LEU A 134 -3.34 5.98 18.47
CA LEU A 134 -2.94 4.66 17.96
C LEU A 134 -1.59 4.25 18.54
N GLY A 135 -0.59 5.14 18.47
CA GLY A 135 0.72 4.88 19.05
C GLY A 135 0.68 4.61 20.55
N ALA A 136 -0.16 5.35 21.30
CA ALA A 136 -0.37 5.11 22.71
C ALA A 136 -1.02 3.74 22.96
N ALA A 137 -2.08 3.40 22.23
CA ALA A 137 -2.79 2.12 22.39
C ALA A 137 -1.88 0.92 22.09
N VAL A 138 -1.04 0.99 21.05
CA VAL A 138 -0.08 -0.06 20.70
C VAL A 138 0.98 -0.19 21.81
N ARG A 139 1.54 0.91 22.30
CA ARG A 139 2.52 0.85 23.40
C ARG A 139 1.95 0.29 24.70
N GLN A 140 0.71 0.66 25.04
CA GLN A 140 0.01 0.20 26.25
C GLN A 140 -0.56 -1.23 26.11
N SER A 141 -0.36 -1.90 24.99
CA SER A 141 -0.85 -3.26 24.79
C SER A 141 -0.23 -4.30 25.71
N GLY A 142 0.94 -4.02 26.30
CA GLY A 142 1.76 -4.99 27.01
C GLY A 142 2.50 -5.96 26.10
N ALA A 143 2.37 -5.83 24.78
CA ALA A 143 3.08 -6.63 23.81
C ALA A 143 4.56 -6.26 23.73
N ALA A 144 5.43 -7.24 23.50
CA ALA A 144 6.84 -6.99 23.24
C ALA A 144 7.10 -6.58 21.80
N MET A 145 6.36 -7.14 20.86
CA MET A 145 6.56 -6.97 19.42
C MET A 145 5.29 -6.50 18.71
N LEU A 146 5.47 -5.70 17.66
CA LEU A 146 4.42 -5.33 16.72
C LEU A 146 4.72 -5.94 15.34
N LEU A 147 3.74 -6.63 14.78
CA LEU A 147 3.68 -7.00 13.37
C LEU A 147 2.97 -5.88 12.62
N LEU A 148 3.71 -5.15 11.81
CA LEU A 148 3.21 -4.06 10.99
C LEU A 148 3.17 -4.50 9.52
N VAL A 149 1.98 -4.52 8.92
CA VAL A 149 1.80 -4.82 7.51
C VAL A 149 1.51 -3.55 6.73
N THR A 150 2.29 -3.32 5.68
CA THR A 150 2.17 -2.15 4.80
C THR A 150 2.22 -2.59 3.35
N ARG A 151 1.76 -1.73 2.45
CA ARG A 151 2.01 -1.89 1.03
C ARG A 151 3.50 -1.92 0.76
N SER A 152 3.92 -2.69 -0.22
CA SER A 152 5.29 -2.71 -0.70
C SER A 152 5.28 -2.52 -2.21
N ARG A 153 6.24 -1.74 -2.70
CA ARG A 153 6.51 -1.63 -4.13
C ARG A 153 7.72 -2.49 -4.42
N GLN A 154 7.50 -3.59 -5.10
CA GLN A 154 8.58 -4.48 -5.52
C GLN A 154 8.40 -4.84 -6.99
N GLU A 155 9.52 -5.01 -7.70
CA GLU A 155 9.49 -5.78 -8.93
C GLU A 155 9.18 -7.22 -8.53
N PRO A 156 8.04 -7.76 -8.95
CA PRO A 156 7.69 -9.10 -8.51
C PRO A 156 8.61 -10.12 -9.19
N ALA A 157 9.06 -11.06 -8.41
CA ALA A 157 9.51 -12.36 -8.93
C ALA A 157 8.34 -13.14 -9.59
N LEU A 158 7.34 -12.42 -10.05
CA LEU A 158 6.10 -12.90 -10.68
C LEU A 158 6.30 -13.37 -12.12
N ALA A 159 7.54 -13.38 -12.62
CA ALA A 159 7.87 -13.83 -13.97
C ALA A 159 7.38 -15.27 -14.25
N SER A 160 7.11 -16.07 -13.22
CA SER A 160 6.56 -17.42 -13.41
C SER A 160 5.03 -17.48 -13.46
N ALA A 161 4.34 -16.46 -12.93
CA ALA A 161 2.87 -16.42 -12.86
C ALA A 161 2.26 -15.53 -13.95
N LEU A 162 3.02 -14.61 -14.53
CA LEU A 162 2.55 -13.69 -15.56
C LEU A 162 3.51 -13.72 -16.76
N PRO A 163 3.02 -14.05 -17.96
CA PRO A 163 3.84 -14.02 -19.15
C PRO A 163 4.22 -12.56 -19.50
N GLY A 164 5.50 -12.31 -19.63
CA GLY A 164 6.04 -11.02 -20.07
C GLY A 164 6.51 -10.10 -18.93
N ARG A 165 7.30 -9.10 -19.30
CA ARG A 165 7.84 -8.08 -18.40
C ARG A 165 6.71 -7.15 -17.98
N ILE A 166 6.40 -7.11 -16.67
CA ILE A 166 5.58 -6.05 -16.10
C ILE A 166 6.52 -4.85 -15.91
N LEU A 167 6.24 -3.76 -16.62
CA LEU A 167 7.14 -2.61 -16.70
C LEU A 167 7.08 -1.68 -15.48
N SER A 168 6.10 -1.85 -14.57
CA SER A 168 6.02 -1.09 -13.33
C SER A 168 5.93 -2.00 -12.12
N ALA A 169 6.42 -1.50 -10.99
CA ALA A 169 6.33 -2.18 -9.72
C ALA A 169 4.86 -2.35 -9.31
N LEU A 170 4.50 -3.55 -8.87
CA LEU A 170 3.22 -3.80 -8.23
C LEU A 170 3.29 -3.25 -6.80
N GLU A 171 2.21 -2.60 -6.37
CA GLU A 171 2.16 -2.00 -5.05
C GLU A 171 0.90 -2.43 -4.32
N GLY A 172 1.07 -2.99 -3.13
CA GLY A 172 -0.03 -3.44 -2.30
C GLY A 172 -0.80 -4.62 -2.90
N PRO A 173 -2.05 -4.82 -2.51
CA PRO A 173 -2.96 -5.76 -3.14
C PRO A 173 -3.52 -5.21 -4.44
N GLY A 174 -3.75 -6.08 -5.42
CA GLY A 174 -4.32 -5.66 -6.70
C GLY A 174 -4.53 -6.76 -7.71
N PHE A 175 -4.74 -6.32 -8.95
CA PHE A 175 -5.00 -7.19 -10.09
C PHE A 175 -4.17 -6.76 -11.30
N VAL A 176 -3.70 -7.73 -12.05
CA VAL A 176 -3.21 -7.54 -13.40
C VAL A 176 -4.25 -8.04 -14.38
N LEU A 177 -4.74 -7.16 -15.25
CA LEU A 177 -5.57 -7.48 -16.39
C LEU A 177 -4.70 -7.47 -17.64
N ASP A 178 -4.34 -8.65 -18.13
CA ASP A 178 -3.55 -8.79 -19.33
C ASP A 178 -4.44 -9.09 -20.54
N GLN A 179 -4.54 -8.14 -21.44
CA GLN A 179 -5.34 -8.20 -22.67
C GLN A 179 -4.48 -8.36 -23.93
N ARG A 180 -3.19 -8.62 -23.78
CA ARG A 180 -2.30 -8.81 -24.94
C ARG A 180 -2.59 -10.13 -25.64
N PRO A 181 -2.57 -10.19 -26.98
CA PRO A 181 -2.88 -11.41 -27.75
C PRO A 181 -1.98 -12.60 -27.40
N ASN A 182 -0.74 -12.32 -26.98
CA ASN A 182 0.26 -13.34 -26.66
C ASN A 182 0.40 -13.62 -25.16
N ALA A 183 -0.40 -12.96 -24.30
CA ALA A 183 -0.31 -13.09 -22.85
C ALA A 183 -0.60 -14.52 -22.35
N GLN A 184 -1.23 -15.33 -23.18
CA GLN A 184 -1.81 -16.60 -22.79
C GLN A 184 -1.05 -17.84 -23.21
N ILE A 185 -0.09 -17.69 -24.09
CA ILE A 185 0.68 -18.84 -24.61
C ILE A 185 1.44 -19.57 -23.48
N GLY A 186 1.68 -18.90 -22.35
CA GLY A 186 2.36 -19.48 -21.21
C GLY A 186 1.51 -20.23 -20.17
N PHE A 187 0.17 -20.04 -20.16
CA PHE A 187 -0.67 -20.59 -19.08
C PHE A 187 -1.43 -21.86 -19.47
N ASP A 188 -2.01 -21.91 -20.64
CA ASP A 188 -2.82 -23.03 -21.12
C ASP A 188 -2.63 -23.35 -22.61
N GLY A 189 -1.71 -22.68 -23.26
CA GLY A 189 -1.44 -22.87 -24.70
C GLY A 189 -2.56 -22.36 -25.62
N GLN A 190 -3.59 -21.70 -25.07
CA GLN A 190 -4.71 -21.19 -25.85
C GLN A 190 -4.45 -19.73 -26.24
N PRO A 191 -4.29 -19.42 -27.51
CA PRO A 191 -4.05 -18.05 -27.95
C PRO A 191 -5.30 -17.16 -27.84
N GLY A 192 -5.11 -15.91 -27.48
CA GLY A 192 -6.12 -14.86 -27.66
C GLY A 192 -7.07 -14.57 -26.49
N ARG A 193 -6.80 -15.06 -25.27
CA ARG A 193 -7.67 -14.79 -24.11
C ARG A 193 -7.05 -13.82 -23.13
N SER A 194 -7.84 -12.90 -22.60
CA SER A 194 -7.44 -12.03 -21.51
C SER A 194 -7.26 -12.79 -20.21
N VAL A 195 -6.30 -12.38 -19.38
CA VAL A 195 -6.01 -12.99 -18.07
C VAL A 195 -6.25 -11.96 -16.96
N LEU A 196 -6.92 -12.37 -15.91
CA LEU A 196 -7.04 -11.62 -14.66
C LEU A 196 -6.26 -12.35 -13.57
N ALA A 197 -5.27 -11.68 -13.00
CA ALA A 197 -4.42 -12.25 -11.97
C ALA A 197 -4.43 -11.36 -10.71
N PRO A 198 -5.01 -11.82 -9.58
CA PRO A 198 -4.83 -11.18 -8.30
C PRO A 198 -3.36 -11.26 -7.88
N PHE A 199 -2.89 -10.20 -7.25
CA PHE A 199 -1.56 -10.15 -6.64
C PHE A 199 -1.59 -9.47 -5.27
N VAL A 200 -0.61 -9.80 -4.44
CA VAL A 200 -0.36 -9.15 -3.16
C VAL A 200 1.13 -8.83 -3.08
N SER A 201 1.46 -7.53 -2.97
CA SER A 201 2.81 -7.03 -2.77
C SER A 201 2.83 -6.21 -1.49
N ILE A 202 3.24 -6.85 -0.39
CA ILE A 202 3.20 -6.27 0.96
C ILE A 202 4.53 -6.51 1.68
N ARG A 203 4.76 -5.70 2.71
CA ARG A 203 5.87 -5.84 3.64
C ARG A 203 5.32 -6.11 5.03
N VAL A 204 5.88 -7.11 5.69
CA VAL A 204 5.63 -7.42 7.09
C VAL A 204 6.86 -7.04 7.88
N ALA A 205 6.74 -6.10 8.79
CA ALA A 205 7.80 -5.62 9.65
C ALA A 205 7.56 -6.08 11.09
N LEU A 206 8.57 -6.63 11.73
CA LEU A 206 8.60 -6.95 13.15
C LEU A 206 9.31 -5.82 13.90
N VAL A 207 8.58 -5.07 14.69
CA VAL A 207 9.06 -3.90 15.44
C VAL A 207 9.06 -4.22 16.92
N ASP A 208 10.16 -3.95 17.59
CA ASP A 208 10.25 -4.03 19.04
C ASP A 208 9.56 -2.83 19.68
N LEU A 209 8.62 -3.07 20.54
CA LEU A 209 7.85 -2.00 21.17
C LEU A 209 8.57 -1.32 22.35
N SER A 210 9.71 -1.86 22.81
CA SER A 210 10.51 -1.23 23.86
C SER A 210 11.28 0.00 23.36
N ASP A 211 11.80 -0.06 22.14
CA ASP A 211 12.60 1.01 21.55
C ASP A 211 12.07 1.49 20.18
N LEU A 212 10.96 0.90 19.72
CA LEU A 212 10.27 1.16 18.45
C LEU A 212 11.13 0.90 17.21
N LYS A 213 12.16 0.08 17.33
CA LYS A 213 13.06 -0.25 16.23
C LYS A 213 12.58 -1.45 15.43
N LEU A 214 12.79 -1.38 14.14
CA LEU A 214 12.64 -2.52 13.25
C LEU A 214 13.66 -3.60 13.61
N ARG A 215 13.19 -4.82 13.88
CA ARG A 215 14.05 -5.97 14.15
C ARG A 215 14.25 -6.85 12.94
N ARG A 216 13.17 -7.15 12.26
CA ARG A 216 13.16 -7.96 11.04
C ARG A 216 12.08 -7.45 10.10
N GLU A 217 12.23 -7.75 8.84
CA GLU A 217 11.19 -7.53 7.85
C GLU A 217 11.20 -8.61 6.80
N GLN A 218 10.05 -8.86 6.22
CA GLN A 218 9.91 -9.75 5.09
C GLN A 218 8.92 -9.14 4.10
N SER A 219 9.32 -9.14 2.85
CA SER A 219 8.45 -8.78 1.76
C SER A 219 7.79 -10.02 1.19
N LEU A 220 6.51 -9.89 0.90
CA LEU A 220 5.70 -10.90 0.24
C LEU A 220 5.20 -10.31 -1.08
N ALA A 221 5.61 -10.92 -2.20
CA ALA A 221 5.13 -10.58 -3.53
C ALA A 221 4.66 -11.85 -4.23
N VAL A 222 3.36 -12.03 -4.31
CA VAL A 222 2.72 -13.23 -4.83
C VAL A 222 1.58 -12.88 -5.76
N ALA A 223 1.31 -13.76 -6.73
CA ALA A 223 0.16 -13.66 -7.59
C ALA A 223 -0.42 -15.05 -7.86
N ALA A 224 -1.68 -15.06 -8.24
CA ALA A 224 -2.37 -16.25 -8.68
C ALA A 224 -3.18 -15.93 -9.94
N ARG A 225 -3.68 -16.96 -10.61
CA ARG A 225 -4.63 -16.78 -11.71
C ARG A 225 -6.04 -16.86 -11.14
N LEU A 226 -6.88 -15.87 -11.48
CA LEU A 226 -8.30 -15.96 -11.20
C LEU A 226 -9.00 -16.73 -12.33
N PRO A 227 -9.64 -17.87 -12.05
CA PRO A 227 -10.43 -18.55 -13.05
C PRO A 227 -11.61 -17.66 -13.48
N VAL A 228 -11.67 -17.34 -14.75
CA VAL A 228 -12.77 -16.60 -15.36
C VAL A 228 -13.30 -17.41 -16.51
N ALA A 229 -14.61 -17.25 -16.85
CA ALA A 229 -15.21 -17.95 -17.96
C ALA A 229 -14.37 -17.78 -19.24
N ALA A 230 -14.17 -18.88 -19.95
CA ALA A 230 -13.24 -18.93 -21.08
C ALA A 230 -13.58 -18.00 -22.26
N ASP A 231 -14.84 -17.58 -22.34
CA ASP A 231 -15.41 -16.69 -23.35
C ASP A 231 -15.48 -15.22 -22.90
N ALA A 232 -15.05 -14.91 -21.67
CA ALA A 232 -15.10 -13.55 -21.18
C ALA A 232 -14.10 -12.66 -21.95
N ALA A 233 -14.63 -11.77 -22.78
CA ALA A 233 -13.83 -10.78 -23.50
C ALA A 233 -13.10 -9.80 -22.55
N ASN A 234 -13.72 -9.50 -21.41
CA ASN A 234 -13.14 -8.70 -20.34
C ASN A 234 -13.30 -9.41 -18.99
N PRO A 235 -12.27 -10.10 -18.50
CA PRO A 235 -12.29 -10.81 -17.22
C PRO A 235 -12.60 -9.90 -16.01
N TRP A 236 -12.19 -8.65 -16.04
CA TRP A 236 -12.53 -7.69 -14.98
C TRP A 236 -14.01 -7.41 -14.89
N ALA A 237 -14.66 -7.21 -16.03
CA ALA A 237 -16.11 -7.00 -16.07
C ALA A 237 -16.92 -8.27 -15.77
N ALA A 238 -16.34 -9.44 -16.04
CA ALA A 238 -16.96 -10.74 -15.77
C ALA A 238 -16.88 -11.19 -14.29
N THR A 239 -16.12 -10.46 -13.45
CA THR A 239 -15.99 -10.75 -12.02
C THR A 239 -16.72 -9.71 -11.18
N THR A 240 -17.39 -10.14 -10.10
CA THR A 240 -18.00 -9.21 -9.14
C THR A 240 -16.94 -8.61 -8.20
N PRO A 241 -17.21 -7.46 -7.55
CA PRO A 241 -16.34 -6.92 -6.51
C PRO A 241 -16.04 -7.92 -5.39
N GLU A 242 -17.04 -8.70 -4.98
CA GLU A 242 -16.92 -9.71 -3.93
C GLU A 242 -15.99 -10.85 -4.33
N GLN A 243 -16.12 -11.37 -5.56
CA GLN A 243 -15.22 -12.40 -6.09
C GLN A 243 -13.77 -11.91 -6.15
N ARG A 244 -13.58 -10.64 -6.49
CA ARG A 244 -12.24 -10.02 -6.50
C ARG A 244 -11.65 -9.91 -5.09
N VAL A 245 -12.44 -9.47 -4.11
CA VAL A 245 -12.00 -9.42 -2.71
C VAL A 245 -11.65 -10.81 -2.21
N GLN A 246 -12.53 -11.79 -2.40
CA GLN A 246 -12.29 -13.19 -2.01
C GLN A 246 -11.00 -13.77 -2.62
N ALA A 247 -10.69 -13.43 -3.87
CA ALA A 247 -9.45 -13.89 -4.50
C ALA A 247 -8.20 -13.31 -3.83
N LEU A 248 -8.23 -12.05 -3.41
CA LEU A 248 -7.13 -11.43 -2.68
C LEU A 248 -7.03 -11.95 -1.24
N GLU A 249 -8.16 -12.14 -0.56
CA GLU A 249 -8.22 -12.74 0.78
C GLU A 249 -7.62 -14.14 0.78
N ALA A 250 -8.03 -14.99 -0.16
CA ALA A 250 -7.50 -16.35 -0.31
C ALA A 250 -5.96 -16.33 -0.53
N LEU A 251 -5.46 -15.38 -1.30
CA LEU A 251 -4.02 -15.23 -1.54
C LEU A 251 -3.27 -14.79 -0.26
N ILE A 252 -3.84 -13.86 0.50
CA ILE A 252 -3.30 -13.42 1.79
C ILE A 252 -3.29 -14.59 2.79
N GLU A 253 -4.41 -15.30 2.93
CA GLU A 253 -4.55 -16.43 3.85
C GLU A 253 -3.59 -17.58 3.54
N ALA A 254 -3.32 -17.83 2.26
CA ALA A 254 -2.40 -18.88 1.85
C ALA A 254 -0.92 -18.53 2.07
N GLU A 255 -0.54 -17.27 1.92
CA GLU A 255 0.88 -16.90 1.82
C GLU A 255 1.40 -16.09 3.02
N LEU A 256 0.57 -15.24 3.64
CA LEU A 256 0.99 -14.41 4.76
C LEU A 256 1.47 -15.21 5.98
N PRO A 257 0.82 -16.33 6.38
CA PRO A 257 1.31 -17.14 7.51
C PRO A 257 2.72 -17.67 7.30
N LYS A 258 3.12 -18.00 6.07
CA LYS A 258 4.47 -18.49 5.73
C LYS A 258 5.52 -17.40 5.97
N ALA A 259 5.21 -16.17 5.56
CA ALA A 259 6.08 -15.02 5.79
C ALA A 259 6.22 -14.70 7.29
N VAL A 260 5.11 -14.75 8.03
CA VAL A 260 5.09 -14.47 9.47
C VAL A 260 5.86 -15.52 10.25
N ALA A 261 5.75 -16.80 9.91
CA ALA A 261 6.48 -17.88 10.60
C ALA A 261 7.98 -17.63 10.63
N GLY A 262 8.57 -17.11 9.54
CA GLY A 262 9.99 -16.74 9.48
C GLY A 262 10.37 -15.53 10.36
N LEU A 263 9.42 -14.62 10.61
CA LEU A 263 9.66 -13.44 11.41
C LEU A 263 9.55 -13.70 12.91
N VAL A 264 8.61 -14.54 13.34
CA VAL A 264 8.31 -14.81 14.75
C VAL A 264 9.06 -16.03 15.32
N ALA A 265 9.76 -16.79 14.47
CA ALA A 265 10.68 -17.83 14.93
C ALA A 265 11.79 -17.20 15.79
N ARG A 266 12.06 -17.80 16.96
CA ARG A 266 13.12 -17.37 17.89
C ARG A 266 14.50 -17.78 17.42
#